data_d5470a198de3046ab5fc63e756fc3607
#
_entry.id   d5470a198de3046ab5fc63e756fc3607
#
_cell.length_a   1.000
_cell.length_b   1.000
_cell.length_c   1.000
_cell.angle_alpha   90.00
_cell.angle_beta   90.00
_cell.angle_gamma   90.00
#
_symmetry.space_group_name_H-M   'P 1'
#
loop_
_entity.id
_entity.type
_entity.pdbx_description
1 polymer ?
#
loop_
_entity_poly.entity_id
_entity_poly.type
_entity_poly.pdbx_seq_one_letter_code
_entity_poly.pdbx_strand_id
1 'polypeptide(L)'
;MIFESFFQAPQGFLKGAEAGFHMTTHPSSKASEADAHASSVEEMFGGKSVSCPCCGGTFTPSMLQKIMDDAERLSLNQKDFRAIRTGGLGMMIDPHAHMTARTTDDYEAMAAAGVVAVIEPAFWLGQMRTNVGTFIDYFSTITGFERFRAGQFGIRHYCTIGMNPKEANNVALAEEVLAVLPRYLTKEGVVAVGEIGYDEQTPQEDKVFRAQIELAKEFDLPIMIHTPHRDKTRGTQRTMDVLEEHGFDPARCVIDHNNEETVREVLDRGYWCAFTIYPSTKMGNERLAALVQQYGSERVIVDSSCDWGVSDPLAVPKTARLMADKGIAADTIHQVVYKNALAIYGLNGEMQESHWLQPQAIDQRTLYEGNSVLRGQEPKVHTRTVDATVIR
;
A
#
# COMPACT_ATOMS: atom_id res chain seq x y z
N MET A 1 -1.56 15.39 -8.62
CA MET A 1 -1.85 16.35 -9.71
C MET A 1 -2.33 17.70 -9.21
N ILE A 2 -3.36 17.83 -8.37
CA ILE A 2 -3.83 19.15 -7.86
C ILE A 2 -2.77 19.85 -6.99
N PHE A 3 -1.98 19.10 -6.23
CA PHE A 3 -0.98 19.65 -5.31
C PHE A 3 0.34 20.05 -5.99
N GLU A 4 0.79 19.33 -7.01
CA GLU A 4 1.99 19.73 -7.77
C GLU A 4 1.74 20.99 -8.60
N SER A 5 0.54 21.12 -9.18
CA SER A 5 0.14 22.35 -9.86
C SER A 5 0.09 23.56 -8.91
N PHE A 6 -0.22 23.34 -7.62
CA PHE A 6 -0.21 24.38 -6.61
C PHE A 6 1.20 24.80 -6.20
N PHE A 7 2.16 23.90 -6.17
CA PHE A 7 3.56 24.24 -5.86
C PHE A 7 4.29 24.92 -7.02
N GLN A 8 3.88 24.67 -8.27
CA GLN A 8 4.41 25.42 -9.43
C GLN A 8 3.65 26.72 -9.70
N ALA A 9 2.36 26.79 -9.39
CA ALA A 9 1.56 27.99 -9.55
C ALA A 9 2.01 29.22 -8.71
N PRO A 10 2.50 29.09 -7.46
CA PRO A 10 2.99 30.25 -6.70
C PRO A 10 4.14 30.99 -7.37
N GLN A 11 5.05 30.30 -8.04
CA GLN A 11 6.16 30.97 -8.74
C GLN A 11 5.70 31.76 -9.98
N GLY A 12 4.72 31.27 -10.69
CA GLY A 12 4.09 31.98 -11.80
C GLY A 12 3.19 33.16 -11.34
N PHE A 13 2.49 32.91 -10.23
CA PHE A 13 1.63 33.94 -9.63
C PHE A 13 2.42 35.10 -9.02
N LEU A 14 3.53 34.82 -8.36
CA LEU A 14 4.43 35.85 -7.79
C LEU A 14 5.13 36.65 -8.89
N LYS A 15 5.47 36.07 -10.03
CA LYS A 15 6.06 36.80 -11.17
C LYS A 15 5.10 37.82 -11.80
N GLY A 16 3.79 37.57 -11.72
CA GLY A 16 2.78 38.51 -12.17
C GLY A 16 2.57 39.71 -11.22
N ALA A 17 2.90 39.53 -9.94
CA ALA A 17 2.81 40.57 -8.92
C ALA A 17 4.06 41.47 -8.85
N GLU A 18 5.23 40.95 -9.26
CA GLU A 18 6.49 41.72 -9.26
C GLU A 18 6.53 42.84 -10.33
N ALA A 19 5.68 42.79 -11.33
CA ALA A 19 5.66 43.82 -12.39
C ALA A 19 5.04 45.17 -12.01
N GLY A 20 4.62 45.33 -10.74
CA GLY A 20 3.92 46.56 -10.28
C GLY A 20 4.50 47.28 -9.08
N PHE A 21 5.60 46.83 -8.48
CA PHE A 21 6.14 47.48 -7.27
C PHE A 21 7.62 47.86 -7.43
N HIS A 22 7.86 49.15 -7.68
CA HIS A 22 9.14 49.80 -7.45
C HIS A 22 9.27 50.13 -5.96
N MET A 23 10.11 49.43 -5.23
CA MET A 23 10.54 49.84 -3.90
C MET A 23 11.88 50.52 -3.96
N THR A 24 11.91 51.78 -3.53
CA THR A 24 13.14 52.52 -3.23
C THR A 24 13.69 52.10 -1.88
N THR A 25 14.95 51.67 -1.85
CA THR A 25 15.69 51.30 -0.65
C THR A 25 16.22 52.51 0.11
N HIS A 26 16.00 52.56 1.43
CA HIS A 26 16.91 53.21 2.38
C HIS A 26 17.11 52.37 3.64
N PRO A 27 18.34 52.31 4.19
CA PRO A 27 18.71 51.31 5.17
C PRO A 27 18.58 51.85 6.61
N SER A 28 18.06 51.04 7.51
CA SER A 28 18.64 50.86 8.86
C SER A 28 17.75 50.07 9.79
N SER A 29 18.43 49.31 10.60
CA SER A 29 18.06 48.63 11.84
C SER A 29 17.67 47.14 11.73
N LYS A 30 18.50 46.34 12.45
CA LYS A 30 18.32 44.94 12.71
C LYS A 30 17.01 44.67 13.43
N ALA A 31 16.00 44.21 12.69
CA ALA A 31 14.90 43.45 13.23
C ALA A 31 15.21 41.93 12.95
N SER A 32 14.94 41.11 13.91
CA SER A 32 15.20 39.68 13.81
C SER A 32 14.40 39.07 12.65
N GLU A 33 15.02 38.12 11.92
CA GLU A 33 14.44 37.40 10.77
C GLU A 33 13.10 36.67 11.05
N ALA A 34 12.59 36.74 12.29
CA ALA A 34 11.32 36.13 12.69
C ALA A 34 10.09 37.02 12.38
N ASP A 35 10.26 38.33 12.16
CA ASP A 35 9.12 39.26 11.98
C ASP A 35 8.82 39.62 10.51
N ALA A 36 9.53 39.06 9.54
CA ALA A 36 9.42 39.42 8.12
C ALA A 36 8.36 38.63 7.32
N HIS A 37 7.68 37.67 7.92
CA HIS A 37 6.71 36.81 7.23
C HIS A 37 5.24 36.93 7.65
N ALA A 38 4.87 38.03 8.31
CA ALA A 38 3.49 38.25 8.74
C ALA A 38 2.72 39.24 7.86
N SER A 39 2.84 39.12 6.53
CA SER A 39 1.78 39.68 5.67
C SER A 39 0.70 38.62 5.52
N SER A 40 -0.48 38.88 6.09
CA SER A 40 -1.61 37.93 5.98
C SER A 40 -2.01 37.77 4.51
N VAL A 41 -2.46 36.59 4.15
CA VAL A 41 -3.06 36.30 2.82
C VAL A 41 -4.17 37.31 2.50
N GLU A 42 -4.81 37.83 3.51
CA GLU A 42 -5.85 38.87 3.40
C GLU A 42 -5.30 40.19 2.87
N GLU A 43 -4.09 40.58 3.25
CA GLU A 43 -3.39 41.76 2.70
C GLU A 43 -2.89 41.50 1.27
N MET A 44 -2.36 40.32 0.97
CA MET A 44 -1.87 39.98 -0.37
C MET A 44 -2.97 39.95 -1.43
N PHE A 45 -4.17 39.51 -1.09
CA PHE A 45 -5.29 39.38 -2.03
C PHE A 45 -6.42 40.38 -1.81
N GLY A 46 -6.25 41.35 -0.89
CA GLY A 46 -7.22 42.42 -0.62
C GLY A 46 -8.61 41.90 -0.22
N GLY A 47 -8.67 40.77 0.50
CA GLY A 47 -9.91 40.16 0.92
C GLY A 47 -10.72 39.46 -0.19
N LYS A 48 -10.18 39.39 -1.42
CA LYS A 48 -10.90 38.79 -2.56
C LYS A 48 -10.62 37.30 -2.70
N SER A 49 -11.65 36.57 -3.09
CA SER A 49 -11.50 35.17 -3.47
C SER A 49 -10.74 35.02 -4.79
N VAL A 50 -9.93 33.96 -4.91
CA VAL A 50 -9.12 33.68 -6.10
C VAL A 50 -9.66 32.42 -6.77
N SER A 51 -9.85 32.48 -8.09
CA SER A 51 -10.26 31.30 -8.87
C SER A 51 -9.05 30.49 -9.34
N CYS A 52 -9.11 29.18 -9.16
CA CYS A 52 -8.09 28.27 -9.66
C CYS A 52 -8.16 28.19 -11.20
N PRO A 53 -7.06 28.47 -11.92
CA PRO A 53 -7.08 28.42 -13.39
C PRO A 53 -7.18 27.01 -13.95
N CYS A 54 -6.92 25.96 -13.15
CA CYS A 54 -6.93 24.57 -13.61
C CYS A 54 -8.28 23.86 -13.40
N CYS A 55 -9.04 24.22 -12.34
CA CYS A 55 -10.31 23.55 -12.02
C CYS A 55 -11.49 24.51 -11.86
N GLY A 56 -11.28 25.83 -11.97
CA GLY A 56 -12.32 26.86 -11.76
C GLY A 56 -12.80 27.01 -10.31
N GLY A 57 -12.23 26.23 -9.37
CA GLY A 57 -12.59 26.30 -7.95
C GLY A 57 -12.24 27.67 -7.35
N THR A 58 -13.08 28.18 -6.44
CA THR A 58 -12.87 29.47 -5.79
C THR A 58 -12.28 29.25 -4.39
N PHE A 59 -11.17 29.91 -4.10
CA PHE A 59 -10.50 29.90 -2.80
C PHE A 59 -10.74 31.22 -2.07
N THR A 60 -11.21 31.11 -0.84
CA THR A 60 -11.30 32.29 0.04
C THR A 60 -9.94 32.58 0.66
N PRO A 61 -9.70 33.84 1.12
CA PRO A 61 -8.46 34.18 1.85
C PRO A 61 -8.15 33.22 3.01
N SER A 62 -9.17 32.81 3.76
CA SER A 62 -9.00 31.86 4.88
C SER A 62 -8.59 30.47 4.42
N MET A 63 -9.06 30.01 3.27
CA MET A 63 -8.61 28.74 2.67
C MET A 63 -7.16 28.84 2.18
N LEU A 64 -6.80 29.95 1.57
CA LEU A 64 -5.43 30.20 1.11
C LEU A 64 -4.46 30.32 2.30
N GLN A 65 -4.86 31.02 3.38
CA GLN A 65 -4.07 31.11 4.59
C GLN A 65 -3.82 29.71 5.17
N LYS A 66 -4.86 28.90 5.29
CA LYS A 66 -4.71 27.53 5.77
C LYS A 66 -3.78 26.69 4.89
N ILE A 67 -3.86 26.84 3.56
CA ILE A 67 -2.95 26.15 2.62
C ILE A 67 -1.51 26.63 2.81
N MET A 68 -1.29 27.94 3.02
CA MET A 68 0.04 28.50 3.25
C MET A 68 0.61 28.06 4.61
N ASP A 69 -0.19 28.11 5.67
CA ASP A 69 0.19 27.63 7.00
C ASP A 69 0.54 26.14 6.98
N ASP A 70 -0.22 25.33 6.25
CA ASP A 70 0.03 23.91 6.05
C ASP A 70 1.30 23.71 5.19
N ALA A 71 1.53 24.51 4.15
CA ALA A 71 2.73 24.47 3.32
C ALA A 71 3.98 24.91 4.09
N GLU A 72 3.90 25.95 4.91
CA GLU A 72 5.00 26.39 5.77
C GLU A 72 5.34 25.36 6.82
N ARG A 73 4.34 24.75 7.46
CA ARG A 73 4.49 23.62 8.37
C ARG A 73 5.14 22.42 7.67
N LEU A 74 4.78 22.16 6.42
CA LEU A 74 5.36 21.14 5.56
C LEU A 74 6.83 21.43 5.18
N SER A 75 7.18 22.71 4.94
CA SER A 75 8.54 23.13 4.62
C SER A 75 9.47 23.10 5.84
N LEU A 76 8.95 23.40 7.02
CA LEU A 76 9.69 23.41 8.27
C LEU A 76 9.89 22.01 8.87
N ASN A 77 9.02 21.05 8.55
CA ASN A 77 9.03 19.70 9.10
C ASN A 77 8.76 18.66 8.00
N GLN A 78 9.75 18.41 7.13
CA GLN A 78 9.69 17.26 6.19
C GLN A 78 9.46 15.93 6.91
N LYS A 79 9.65 15.86 8.22
CA LYS A 79 9.41 14.69 9.06
C LYS A 79 7.93 14.34 9.21
N ASP A 80 7.03 15.34 9.19
CA ASP A 80 5.60 15.15 9.48
C ASP A 80 4.70 15.07 8.24
N PHE A 81 5.27 15.05 7.05
CA PHE A 81 4.49 15.04 5.81
C PHE A 81 3.46 13.90 5.75
N ARG A 82 3.83 12.72 6.24
CA ARG A 82 2.92 11.58 6.33
C ARG A 82 1.88 11.74 7.44
N ALA A 83 2.28 12.21 8.61
CA ALA A 83 1.37 12.43 9.74
C ALA A 83 0.26 13.42 9.38
N ILE A 84 0.59 14.48 8.65
CA ILE A 84 -0.39 15.49 8.21
C ILE A 84 -1.35 14.89 7.16
N ARG A 85 -0.85 14.12 6.19
CA ARG A 85 -1.69 13.48 5.16
C ARG A 85 -2.51 12.30 5.69
N THR A 86 -1.98 11.53 6.59
CA THR A 86 -2.70 10.40 7.22
C THR A 86 -3.62 10.86 8.35
N GLY A 87 -3.61 12.15 8.70
CA GLY A 87 -4.39 12.65 9.83
C GLY A 87 -3.96 12.07 11.17
N GLY A 88 -2.68 11.68 11.31
CA GLY A 88 -2.14 11.06 12.51
C GLY A 88 -2.38 9.55 12.60
N LEU A 89 -2.84 8.89 11.54
CA LEU A 89 -3.11 7.45 11.52
C LEU A 89 -1.85 6.57 11.42
N GLY A 90 -0.67 7.17 11.24
CA GLY A 90 0.59 6.45 11.24
C GLY A 90 0.93 5.75 9.92
N MET A 91 1.86 4.81 9.99
CA MET A 91 2.25 3.97 8.87
C MET A 91 1.25 2.84 8.66
N MET A 92 1.12 2.42 7.39
CA MET A 92 0.22 1.34 6.99
C MET A 92 0.95 0.36 6.08
N ILE A 93 0.49 -0.89 6.11
CA ILE A 93 0.91 -1.94 5.19
C ILE A 93 -0.34 -2.35 4.41
N ASP A 94 -0.21 -2.45 3.08
CA ASP A 94 -1.22 -3.12 2.26
C ASP A 94 -0.75 -4.54 1.98
N PRO A 95 -1.27 -5.54 2.70
CA PRO A 95 -0.75 -6.90 2.64
C PRO A 95 -1.27 -7.73 1.48
N HIS A 96 -2.10 -7.16 0.61
CA HIS A 96 -2.57 -7.78 -0.61
C HIS A 96 -2.84 -6.71 -1.67
N ALA A 97 -1.86 -6.48 -2.56
CA ALA A 97 -1.93 -5.48 -3.61
C ALA A 97 -1.25 -5.99 -4.89
N HIS A 98 -1.98 -6.05 -6.02
CA HIS A 98 -1.44 -6.52 -7.30
C HIS A 98 -0.80 -5.35 -8.07
N MET A 99 0.38 -4.93 -7.63
CA MET A 99 1.04 -3.72 -8.10
C MET A 99 1.54 -3.81 -9.54
N THR A 100 1.81 -5.00 -10.06
CA THR A 100 2.10 -5.22 -11.49
C THR A 100 0.95 -4.78 -12.40
N ALA A 101 -0.27 -4.71 -11.88
CA ALA A 101 -1.45 -4.22 -12.58
C ALA A 101 -1.65 -2.69 -12.43
N ARG A 102 -0.79 -2.00 -11.67
CA ARG A 102 -0.96 -0.59 -11.28
C ARG A 102 0.11 0.31 -11.90
N THR A 103 -0.17 1.61 -11.92
CA THR A 103 0.74 2.62 -12.45
C THR A 103 1.67 3.17 -11.36
N THR A 104 2.67 3.97 -11.76
CA THR A 104 3.56 4.67 -10.84
C THR A 104 2.81 5.70 -9.99
N ASP A 105 1.75 6.32 -10.52
CA ASP A 105 0.91 7.29 -9.81
C ASP A 105 0.23 6.65 -8.58
N ASP A 106 -0.11 5.36 -8.68
CA ASP A 106 -0.67 4.61 -7.55
C ASP A 106 0.35 4.45 -6.42
N TYR A 107 1.60 4.10 -6.74
CA TYR A 107 2.68 4.05 -5.74
C TYR A 107 2.90 5.41 -5.07
N GLU A 108 2.90 6.48 -5.85
CA GLU A 108 3.04 7.84 -5.32
C GLU A 108 1.89 8.18 -4.38
N ALA A 109 0.65 7.90 -4.79
CA ALA A 109 -0.54 8.13 -3.98
C ALA A 109 -0.54 7.29 -2.68
N MET A 110 -0.20 6.00 -2.76
CA MET A 110 -0.09 5.11 -1.60
C MET A 110 1.00 5.60 -0.63
N ALA A 111 2.17 5.96 -1.14
CA ALA A 111 3.26 6.50 -0.34
C ALA A 111 2.86 7.80 0.36
N ALA A 112 2.18 8.69 -0.36
CA ALA A 112 1.67 9.95 0.19
C ALA A 112 0.60 9.71 1.27
N ALA A 113 -0.20 8.66 1.14
CA ALA A 113 -1.20 8.27 2.13
C ALA A 113 -0.64 7.50 3.34
N GLY A 114 0.67 7.24 3.40
CA GLY A 114 1.31 6.60 4.55
C GLY A 114 1.55 5.10 4.41
N VAL A 115 1.28 4.50 3.25
CA VAL A 115 1.64 3.10 2.99
C VAL A 115 3.17 3.00 2.91
N VAL A 116 3.76 2.16 3.74
CA VAL A 116 5.22 1.97 3.83
C VAL A 116 5.67 0.67 3.20
N ALA A 117 4.78 -0.32 3.14
CA ALA A 117 5.05 -1.62 2.55
C ALA A 117 3.80 -2.16 1.87
N VAL A 118 4.01 -2.95 0.83
CA VAL A 118 2.99 -3.73 0.14
C VAL A 118 3.44 -5.18 0.04
N ILE A 119 2.49 -6.10 0.04
CA ILE A 119 2.73 -7.50 -0.29
C ILE A 119 1.93 -7.82 -1.54
N GLU A 120 2.62 -8.24 -2.59
CA GLU A 120 2.01 -8.63 -3.86
C GLU A 120 1.94 -10.15 -3.96
N PRO A 121 0.75 -10.74 -3.83
CA PRO A 121 0.61 -12.17 -4.04
C PRO A 121 0.65 -12.54 -5.52
N ALA A 122 1.22 -13.71 -5.81
CA ALA A 122 1.17 -14.26 -7.16
C ALA A 122 -0.28 -14.46 -7.62
N PHE A 123 -0.60 -13.93 -8.80
CA PHE A 123 -1.96 -13.74 -9.28
C PHE A 123 -2.11 -14.13 -10.75
N TRP A 124 -3.30 -14.42 -11.19
CA TRP A 124 -3.63 -14.97 -12.52
C TRP A 124 -3.57 -13.97 -13.68
N LEU A 125 -3.31 -12.70 -13.47
CA LEU A 125 -3.11 -11.62 -14.46
C LEU A 125 -4.30 -11.34 -15.42
N GLY A 126 -5.53 -11.66 -15.02
CA GLY A 126 -6.73 -11.36 -15.82
C GLY A 126 -7.00 -12.35 -16.96
N GLN A 127 -6.04 -13.21 -17.30
CA GLN A 127 -6.21 -14.32 -18.25
C GLN A 127 -5.34 -15.52 -17.83
N MET A 128 -5.80 -16.72 -18.18
CA MET A 128 -5.06 -17.93 -17.93
C MET A 128 -3.72 -17.91 -18.68
N ARG A 129 -2.65 -18.22 -17.97
CA ARG A 129 -1.34 -18.43 -18.59
C ARG A 129 -1.34 -19.76 -19.36
N THR A 130 -0.54 -19.84 -20.42
CA THR A 130 -0.54 -20.97 -21.35
C THR A 130 0.67 -21.89 -21.18
N ASN A 131 1.72 -21.45 -20.50
CA ASN A 131 2.94 -22.23 -20.28
C ASN A 131 3.69 -21.74 -19.04
N VAL A 132 4.59 -22.58 -18.53
CA VAL A 132 5.37 -22.31 -17.32
C VAL A 132 6.31 -21.12 -17.46
N GLY A 133 6.80 -20.81 -18.67
CA GLY A 133 7.67 -19.66 -18.92
C GLY A 133 7.04 -18.35 -18.51
N THR A 134 5.72 -18.19 -18.74
CA THR A 134 4.99 -16.98 -18.33
C THR A 134 4.84 -16.84 -16.82
N PHE A 135 4.82 -17.94 -16.06
CA PHE A 135 4.93 -17.90 -14.60
C PHE A 135 6.34 -17.52 -14.15
N ILE A 136 7.37 -18.07 -14.81
CA ILE A 136 8.77 -17.76 -14.52
C ILE A 136 9.04 -16.26 -14.71
N ASP A 137 8.58 -15.67 -15.81
CA ASP A 137 8.72 -14.25 -16.09
C ASP A 137 7.98 -13.39 -15.04
N TYR A 138 6.76 -13.80 -14.70
CA TYR A 138 5.97 -13.11 -13.69
C TYR A 138 6.59 -13.19 -12.28
N PHE A 139 6.99 -14.37 -11.83
CA PHE A 139 7.67 -14.53 -10.55
C PHE A 139 8.97 -13.73 -10.49
N SER A 140 9.72 -13.69 -11.59
CA SER A 140 10.93 -12.87 -11.71
C SER A 140 10.62 -11.38 -11.62
N THR A 141 9.48 -10.95 -12.16
CA THR A 141 9.03 -9.56 -12.09
C THR A 141 8.71 -9.16 -10.64
N ILE A 142 7.89 -9.93 -9.93
CA ILE A 142 7.47 -9.56 -8.56
C ILE A 142 8.59 -9.76 -7.52
N THR A 143 9.54 -10.67 -7.75
CA THR A 143 10.72 -10.83 -6.87
C THR A 143 11.86 -9.87 -7.19
N GLY A 144 11.83 -9.19 -8.34
CA GLY A 144 12.91 -8.33 -8.82
C GLY A 144 12.47 -6.91 -9.16
N PHE A 145 11.97 -6.71 -10.39
CA PHE A 145 11.71 -5.37 -10.92
C PHE A 145 10.66 -4.60 -10.11
N GLU A 146 9.62 -5.26 -9.65
CA GLU A 146 8.54 -4.59 -8.90
C GLU A 146 9.04 -4.06 -7.55
N ARG A 147 9.93 -4.79 -6.88
CA ARG A 147 10.60 -4.32 -5.65
C ARG A 147 11.41 -3.05 -5.90
N PHE A 148 12.13 -3.01 -7.03
CA PHE A 148 12.87 -1.84 -7.45
C PHE A 148 11.93 -0.67 -7.75
N ARG A 149 10.84 -0.89 -8.50
CA ARG A 149 9.85 0.14 -8.85
C ARG A 149 9.22 0.77 -7.61
N ALA A 150 8.72 -0.04 -6.67
CA ALA A 150 8.16 0.42 -5.41
C ALA A 150 9.18 1.21 -4.56
N GLY A 151 10.41 0.75 -4.53
CA GLY A 151 11.52 1.39 -3.80
C GLY A 151 11.75 2.84 -4.21
N GLN A 152 11.49 3.21 -5.47
CA GLN A 152 11.61 4.58 -5.96
C GLN A 152 10.61 5.55 -5.32
N PHE A 153 9.51 5.02 -4.82
CA PHE A 153 8.51 5.78 -4.05
C PHE A 153 8.70 5.60 -2.53
N GLY A 154 9.77 4.89 -2.12
CA GLY A 154 10.08 4.55 -0.72
C GLY A 154 9.03 3.62 -0.10
N ILE A 155 8.36 2.82 -0.90
CA ILE A 155 7.54 1.70 -0.46
C ILE A 155 8.39 0.44 -0.53
N ARG A 156 8.37 -0.37 0.52
CA ARG A 156 8.97 -1.71 0.49
C ARG A 156 7.97 -2.67 -0.15
N HIS A 157 8.42 -3.37 -1.16
CA HIS A 157 7.62 -4.38 -1.83
C HIS A 157 8.10 -5.76 -1.43
N TYR A 158 7.17 -6.57 -0.97
CA TYR A 158 7.30 -7.99 -0.70
C TYR A 158 6.33 -8.73 -1.59
N CYS A 159 6.49 -10.04 -1.70
CA CYS A 159 5.57 -10.85 -2.47
C CYS A 159 5.32 -12.22 -1.83
N THR A 160 4.27 -12.86 -2.26
CA THR A 160 4.05 -14.28 -2.02
C THR A 160 4.11 -15.03 -3.33
N ILE A 161 4.60 -16.26 -3.32
CA ILE A 161 4.78 -17.09 -4.51
C ILE A 161 3.90 -18.31 -4.41
N GLY A 162 3.12 -18.53 -5.46
CA GLY A 162 2.21 -19.67 -5.55
C GLY A 162 1.50 -19.72 -6.89
N MET A 163 0.75 -20.78 -7.10
CA MET A 163 -0.17 -20.92 -8.21
C MET A 163 -1.59 -20.60 -7.73
N ASN A 164 -2.14 -19.52 -8.25
CA ASN A 164 -3.51 -19.12 -7.95
C ASN A 164 -4.52 -20.21 -8.37
N PRO A 165 -5.56 -20.49 -7.57
CA PRO A 165 -6.52 -21.56 -7.87
C PRO A 165 -7.20 -21.40 -9.24
N LYS A 166 -7.39 -20.19 -9.73
CA LYS A 166 -7.95 -19.95 -11.07
C LYS A 166 -7.17 -20.64 -12.19
N GLU A 167 -5.87 -20.82 -12.03
CA GLU A 167 -5.00 -21.44 -13.04
C GLU A 167 -4.71 -22.93 -12.75
N ALA A 168 -5.11 -23.42 -11.59
CA ALA A 168 -4.80 -24.77 -11.11
C ALA A 168 -5.47 -25.89 -11.91
N ASN A 169 -6.55 -25.62 -12.65
CA ASN A 169 -7.34 -26.62 -13.38
C ASN A 169 -6.67 -27.14 -14.68
N ASN A 170 -5.59 -26.50 -15.14
CA ASN A 170 -4.74 -27.04 -16.20
C ASN A 170 -3.70 -28.01 -15.60
N VAL A 171 -3.98 -29.30 -15.60
CA VAL A 171 -3.18 -30.33 -14.91
C VAL A 171 -1.72 -30.33 -15.31
N ALA A 172 -1.43 -30.33 -16.62
CA ALA A 172 -0.05 -30.37 -17.12
C ALA A 172 0.72 -29.11 -16.71
N LEU A 173 0.12 -27.93 -16.90
CA LEU A 173 0.73 -26.68 -16.51
C LEU A 173 0.92 -26.59 -15.00
N ALA A 174 -0.02 -27.06 -14.21
CA ALA A 174 0.08 -27.05 -12.75
C ALA A 174 1.28 -27.88 -12.25
N GLU A 175 1.52 -29.05 -12.83
CA GLU A 175 2.69 -29.89 -12.51
C GLU A 175 4.02 -29.18 -12.85
N GLU A 176 4.10 -28.50 -14.00
CA GLU A 176 5.28 -27.75 -14.38
C GLU A 176 5.50 -26.53 -13.44
N VAL A 177 4.43 -25.82 -13.07
CA VAL A 177 4.51 -24.69 -12.15
C VAL A 177 4.95 -25.12 -10.75
N LEU A 178 4.33 -26.16 -10.19
CA LEU A 178 4.73 -26.72 -8.89
C LEU A 178 6.22 -27.08 -8.85
N ALA A 179 6.76 -27.60 -9.95
CA ALA A 179 8.18 -27.97 -10.05
C ALA A 179 9.13 -26.75 -10.03
N VAL A 180 8.67 -25.56 -10.41
CA VAL A 180 9.51 -24.35 -10.43
C VAL A 180 9.35 -23.48 -9.19
N LEU A 181 8.25 -23.60 -8.42
CA LEU A 181 8.01 -22.81 -7.21
C LEU A 181 9.20 -22.79 -6.24
N PRO A 182 9.88 -23.91 -5.92
CA PRO A 182 10.99 -23.93 -4.98
C PRO A 182 12.11 -22.95 -5.29
N ARG A 183 12.33 -22.62 -6.57
CA ARG A 183 13.36 -21.66 -7.01
C ARG A 183 13.07 -20.22 -6.58
N TYR A 184 11.80 -19.92 -6.34
CA TYR A 184 11.33 -18.58 -6.01
C TYR A 184 11.03 -18.43 -4.51
N LEU A 185 10.65 -19.50 -3.81
CA LEU A 185 10.29 -19.45 -2.39
C LEU A 185 11.45 -19.01 -1.48
N THR A 186 12.70 -19.14 -1.96
CA THR A 186 13.92 -18.71 -1.24
C THR A 186 14.45 -17.36 -1.70
N LYS A 187 13.73 -16.65 -2.56
CA LYS A 187 14.16 -15.32 -3.03
C LYS A 187 13.91 -14.25 -1.98
N GLU A 188 14.81 -13.28 -1.94
CA GLU A 188 14.67 -12.11 -1.08
C GLU A 188 13.33 -11.40 -1.32
N GLY A 189 12.64 -11.05 -0.24
CA GLY A 189 11.34 -10.38 -0.27
C GLY A 189 10.14 -11.32 -0.43
N VAL A 190 10.34 -12.63 -0.53
CA VAL A 190 9.26 -13.61 -0.49
C VAL A 190 8.89 -13.89 0.96
N VAL A 191 7.66 -13.58 1.35
CA VAL A 191 7.21 -13.64 2.75
C VAL A 191 6.20 -14.76 3.03
N ALA A 192 5.63 -15.37 2.00
CA ALA A 192 4.66 -16.47 2.15
C ALA A 192 4.52 -17.28 0.86
N VAL A 193 3.88 -18.45 0.96
CA VAL A 193 3.32 -19.15 -0.18
C VAL A 193 1.90 -18.63 -0.42
N GLY A 194 1.61 -18.18 -1.63
CA GLY A 194 0.29 -17.61 -1.96
C GLY A 194 0.30 -16.82 -3.27
N GLU A 195 -0.85 -16.51 -3.77
CA GLU A 195 -2.22 -16.77 -3.34
C GLU A 195 -2.61 -18.21 -3.72
N ILE A 196 -2.96 -19.06 -2.75
CA ILE A 196 -3.35 -20.45 -2.96
C ILE A 196 -4.73 -20.74 -2.34
N GLY A 197 -5.35 -21.84 -2.68
CA GLY A 197 -6.66 -22.21 -2.13
C GLY A 197 -7.65 -22.66 -3.19
N TYR A 198 -8.89 -22.13 -3.14
CA TYR A 198 -9.98 -22.53 -4.03
C TYR A 198 -10.63 -21.34 -4.73
N ASP A 199 -11.01 -21.54 -6.01
CA ASP A 199 -11.91 -20.65 -6.78
C ASP A 199 -13.22 -21.40 -7.13
N GLU A 200 -13.15 -22.53 -7.83
CA GLU A 200 -14.29 -23.36 -8.22
C GLU A 200 -14.45 -24.62 -7.35
N GLN A 201 -13.53 -24.85 -6.43
CA GLN A 201 -13.48 -26.00 -5.50
C GLN A 201 -13.39 -27.36 -6.22
N THR A 202 -12.65 -27.42 -7.31
CA THR A 202 -12.47 -28.64 -8.09
C THR A 202 -11.49 -29.62 -7.42
N PRO A 203 -11.52 -30.93 -7.78
CA PRO A 203 -10.50 -31.86 -7.31
C PRO A 203 -9.07 -31.51 -7.74
N GLN A 204 -8.92 -30.81 -8.87
CA GLN A 204 -7.61 -30.40 -9.34
C GLN A 204 -7.07 -29.20 -8.53
N GLU A 205 -7.92 -28.24 -8.19
CA GLU A 205 -7.55 -27.19 -7.25
C GLU A 205 -7.15 -27.76 -5.90
N ASP A 206 -7.87 -28.77 -5.39
CA ASP A 206 -7.55 -29.47 -4.15
C ASP A 206 -6.13 -30.09 -4.20
N LYS A 207 -5.80 -30.81 -5.30
CA LYS A 207 -4.47 -31.40 -5.49
C LYS A 207 -3.37 -30.35 -5.46
N VAL A 208 -3.56 -29.24 -6.18
CA VAL A 208 -2.57 -28.16 -6.28
C VAL A 208 -2.44 -27.40 -4.96
N PHE A 209 -3.56 -27.16 -4.27
CA PHE A 209 -3.57 -26.53 -2.96
C PHE A 209 -2.78 -27.34 -1.94
N ARG A 210 -3.07 -28.64 -1.81
CA ARG A 210 -2.36 -29.55 -0.91
C ARG A 210 -0.85 -29.61 -1.19
N ALA A 211 -0.46 -29.68 -2.47
CA ALA A 211 0.95 -29.66 -2.84
C ALA A 211 1.66 -28.36 -2.39
N GLN A 212 0.98 -27.22 -2.47
CA GLN A 212 1.55 -25.94 -2.04
C GLN A 212 1.57 -25.77 -0.52
N ILE A 213 0.67 -26.39 0.21
CA ILE A 213 0.76 -26.48 1.69
C ILE A 213 2.04 -27.21 2.09
N GLU A 214 2.36 -28.34 1.41
CA GLU A 214 3.60 -29.07 1.72
C GLU A 214 4.85 -28.24 1.37
N LEU A 215 4.84 -27.46 0.28
CA LEU A 215 5.92 -26.51 0.00
C LEU A 215 6.06 -25.44 1.10
N ALA A 216 4.96 -24.90 1.59
CA ALA A 216 5.00 -23.93 2.69
C ALA A 216 5.63 -24.53 3.95
N LYS A 217 5.34 -25.78 4.27
CA LYS A 217 5.97 -26.52 5.38
C LYS A 217 7.47 -26.77 5.14
N GLU A 218 7.83 -27.21 3.93
CA GLU A 218 9.22 -27.49 3.55
C GLU A 218 10.11 -26.23 3.65
N PHE A 219 9.59 -25.10 3.22
CA PHE A 219 10.34 -23.82 3.22
C PHE A 219 10.11 -22.96 4.46
N ASP A 220 9.36 -23.46 5.45
CA ASP A 220 9.01 -22.75 6.69
C ASP A 220 8.38 -21.38 6.44
N LEU A 221 7.47 -21.29 5.47
CA LEU A 221 6.79 -20.06 5.08
C LEU A 221 5.34 -20.04 5.57
N PRO A 222 4.82 -18.83 5.93
CA PRO A 222 3.38 -18.63 6.08
C PRO A 222 2.62 -18.90 4.78
N ILE A 223 1.30 -19.00 4.88
CA ILE A 223 0.41 -19.14 3.72
C ILE A 223 -0.56 -17.97 3.62
N MET A 224 -0.77 -17.45 2.40
CA MET A 224 -1.86 -16.56 2.04
C MET A 224 -2.89 -17.30 1.21
N ILE A 225 -4.12 -17.35 1.69
CA ILE A 225 -5.21 -18.11 1.09
C ILE A 225 -6.16 -17.19 0.30
N HIS A 226 -6.43 -17.61 -0.93
CA HIS A 226 -7.60 -17.17 -1.70
C HIS A 226 -8.80 -18.03 -1.34
N THR A 227 -9.92 -17.41 -0.93
CA THR A 227 -11.17 -18.11 -0.69
C THR A 227 -12.18 -17.83 -1.81
N PRO A 228 -12.99 -18.83 -2.23
CA PRO A 228 -13.87 -18.69 -3.37
C PRO A 228 -14.93 -17.62 -3.15
N HIS A 229 -15.32 -16.95 -4.23
CA HIS A 229 -16.42 -15.98 -4.18
C HIS A 229 -17.79 -16.64 -4.18
N ARG A 230 -17.91 -17.81 -4.77
CA ARG A 230 -19.13 -18.62 -4.79
C ARG A 230 -19.08 -19.62 -3.64
N ASP A 231 -20.24 -19.85 -3.01
CA ASP A 231 -20.37 -20.75 -1.87
C ASP A 231 -19.31 -20.47 -0.79
N LYS A 232 -19.22 -19.17 -0.43
CA LYS A 232 -18.15 -18.60 0.41
C LYS A 232 -17.96 -19.37 1.72
N THR A 233 -19.03 -19.57 2.47
CA THR A 233 -18.96 -20.24 3.77
C THR A 233 -18.38 -21.65 3.63
N ARG A 234 -18.92 -22.46 2.73
CA ARG A 234 -18.45 -23.84 2.50
C ARG A 234 -17.03 -23.87 2.01
N GLY A 235 -16.67 -22.99 1.06
CA GLY A 235 -15.32 -22.95 0.51
C GLY A 235 -14.28 -22.54 1.54
N THR A 236 -14.63 -21.59 2.42
CA THR A 236 -13.76 -21.16 3.52
C THR A 236 -13.59 -22.29 4.55
N GLN A 237 -14.68 -22.98 4.92
CA GLN A 237 -14.62 -24.14 5.81
C GLN A 237 -13.73 -25.25 5.23
N ARG A 238 -13.95 -25.62 3.96
CA ARG A 238 -13.12 -26.64 3.29
C ARG A 238 -11.64 -26.23 3.27
N THR A 239 -11.34 -24.97 3.04
CA THR A 239 -9.96 -24.46 3.07
C THR A 239 -9.31 -24.74 4.44
N MET A 240 -10.00 -24.37 5.51
CA MET A 240 -9.50 -24.58 6.87
C MET A 240 -9.39 -26.08 7.22
N ASP A 241 -10.37 -26.89 6.82
CA ASP A 241 -10.34 -28.34 7.03
C ASP A 241 -9.10 -28.98 6.35
N VAL A 242 -8.78 -28.59 5.12
CA VAL A 242 -7.59 -29.07 4.42
C VAL A 242 -6.29 -28.63 5.09
N LEU A 243 -6.21 -27.39 5.60
CA LEU A 243 -5.05 -26.92 6.36
C LEU A 243 -4.87 -27.75 7.65
N GLU A 244 -5.95 -28.04 8.36
CA GLU A 244 -5.95 -28.86 9.56
C GLU A 244 -5.57 -30.32 9.26
N GLU A 245 -6.08 -30.91 8.15
CA GLU A 245 -5.68 -32.26 7.68
C GLU A 245 -4.16 -32.35 7.44
N HIS A 246 -3.52 -31.27 6.97
CA HIS A 246 -2.07 -31.19 6.78
C HIS A 246 -1.30 -30.79 8.05
N GLY A 247 -1.99 -30.54 9.15
CA GLY A 247 -1.39 -30.10 10.41
C GLY A 247 -0.68 -28.75 10.27
N PHE A 248 -1.20 -27.87 9.38
CA PHE A 248 -0.62 -26.53 9.22
C PHE A 248 -1.08 -25.61 10.37
N ASP A 249 -0.13 -24.87 10.95
CA ASP A 249 -0.42 -23.98 12.08
C ASP A 249 -1.33 -22.82 11.65
N PRO A 250 -2.54 -22.69 12.21
CA PRO A 250 -3.44 -21.58 11.91
C PRO A 250 -2.80 -20.18 12.12
N ALA A 251 -1.91 -20.06 13.12
CA ALA A 251 -1.21 -18.82 13.41
C ALA A 251 -0.24 -18.39 12.29
N ARG A 252 0.04 -19.27 11.33
CA ARG A 252 0.89 -19.03 10.16
C ARG A 252 0.10 -18.91 8.85
N CYS A 253 -1.23 -18.77 8.92
CA CYS A 253 -2.07 -18.75 7.74
C CYS A 253 -3.05 -17.57 7.76
N VAL A 254 -3.04 -16.81 6.67
CA VAL A 254 -3.99 -15.73 6.40
C VAL A 254 -5.09 -16.27 5.51
N ILE A 255 -6.32 -16.31 6.01
CA ILE A 255 -7.52 -16.57 5.22
C ILE A 255 -8.02 -15.23 4.69
N ASP A 256 -8.00 -15.04 3.37
CA ASP A 256 -8.36 -13.77 2.77
C ASP A 256 -9.75 -13.77 2.11
N HIS A 257 -10.19 -12.56 1.75
CA HIS A 257 -11.51 -12.27 1.17
C HIS A 257 -12.69 -12.66 2.09
N ASN A 258 -12.53 -12.49 3.39
CA ASN A 258 -13.61 -12.77 4.35
C ASN A 258 -14.76 -11.77 4.27
N ASN A 259 -15.87 -12.16 4.86
CA ASN A 259 -17.05 -11.35 5.07
C ASN A 259 -17.74 -11.71 6.40
N GLU A 260 -18.93 -11.17 6.64
CA GLU A 260 -19.71 -11.42 7.87
C GLU A 260 -20.05 -12.88 8.09
N GLU A 261 -20.11 -13.70 7.02
CA GLU A 261 -20.48 -15.11 7.10
C GLU A 261 -19.32 -15.98 7.60
N THR A 262 -18.07 -15.55 7.36
CA THR A 262 -16.87 -16.37 7.60
C THR A 262 -16.01 -15.91 8.77
N VAL A 263 -16.06 -14.62 9.13
CA VAL A 263 -15.18 -13.99 10.13
C VAL A 263 -15.14 -14.75 11.46
N ARG A 264 -16.31 -15.12 11.99
CA ARG A 264 -16.38 -15.79 13.29
C ARG A 264 -15.60 -17.11 13.28
N GLU A 265 -15.88 -17.97 12.31
CA GLU A 265 -15.28 -19.29 12.25
C GLU A 265 -13.77 -19.23 11.98
N VAL A 266 -13.33 -18.30 11.12
CA VAL A 266 -11.91 -18.08 10.83
C VAL A 266 -11.14 -17.66 12.10
N LEU A 267 -11.69 -16.72 12.88
CA LEU A 267 -11.07 -16.26 14.13
C LEU A 267 -11.13 -17.35 15.22
N ASP A 268 -12.26 -18.06 15.37
CA ASP A 268 -12.45 -19.11 16.36
C ASP A 268 -11.48 -20.30 16.14
N ARG A 269 -11.15 -20.63 14.87
CA ARG A 269 -10.14 -21.62 14.51
C ARG A 269 -8.69 -21.10 14.62
N GLY A 270 -8.48 -19.84 14.98
CA GLY A 270 -7.15 -19.25 15.26
C GLY A 270 -6.39 -18.76 14.02
N TYR A 271 -7.02 -18.61 12.88
CA TYR A 271 -6.44 -18.05 11.66
C TYR A 271 -6.37 -16.54 11.68
N TRP A 272 -5.53 -15.96 10.82
CA TRP A 272 -5.60 -14.53 10.50
C TRP A 272 -6.72 -14.29 9.49
N CYS A 273 -7.57 -13.30 9.78
CA CYS A 273 -8.77 -13.01 9.02
C CYS A 273 -8.56 -11.73 8.21
N ALA A 274 -8.30 -11.85 6.91
CA ALA A 274 -8.10 -10.71 6.04
C ALA A 274 -9.39 -10.33 5.28
N PHE A 275 -9.54 -9.03 5.06
CA PHE A 275 -10.70 -8.42 4.42
C PHE A 275 -10.24 -7.50 3.30
N THR A 276 -10.61 -7.85 2.09
CA THR A 276 -10.34 -7.03 0.92
C THR A 276 -11.40 -5.97 0.73
N ILE A 277 -10.97 -4.72 0.77
CA ILE A 277 -11.86 -3.58 0.49
C ILE A 277 -11.91 -3.33 -1.02
N TYR A 278 -13.08 -3.55 -1.61
CA TYR A 278 -13.26 -3.44 -3.04
C TYR A 278 -14.58 -2.70 -3.37
N PRO A 279 -14.60 -1.76 -4.35
CA PRO A 279 -15.72 -0.83 -4.53
C PRO A 279 -17.08 -1.46 -4.79
N SER A 280 -17.12 -2.57 -5.51
CA SER A 280 -18.39 -3.16 -5.97
C SER A 280 -18.62 -4.60 -5.52
N THR A 281 -17.62 -5.22 -4.91
CA THR A 281 -17.65 -6.63 -4.47
C THR A 281 -16.87 -6.81 -3.16
N LYS A 282 -16.76 -8.03 -2.67
CA LYS A 282 -16.01 -8.38 -1.46
C LYS A 282 -16.51 -7.60 -0.23
N MET A 283 -15.71 -6.70 0.34
CA MET A 283 -16.01 -5.97 1.58
C MET A 283 -15.97 -4.46 1.35
N GLY A 284 -16.82 -3.71 2.05
CA GLY A 284 -16.78 -2.25 2.10
C GLY A 284 -16.22 -1.75 3.44
N ASN A 285 -15.67 -0.53 3.44
CA ASN A 285 -15.05 0.09 4.61
C ASN A 285 -15.97 0.15 5.82
N GLU A 286 -17.26 0.51 5.61
CA GLU A 286 -18.28 0.62 6.66
C GLU A 286 -18.53 -0.73 7.33
N ARG A 287 -18.64 -1.77 6.53
CA ARG A 287 -18.87 -3.14 6.98
C ARG A 287 -17.67 -3.64 7.79
N LEU A 288 -16.45 -3.41 7.30
CA LEU A 288 -15.24 -3.79 8.04
C LEU A 288 -15.15 -3.04 9.38
N ALA A 289 -15.41 -1.74 9.41
CA ALA A 289 -15.40 -0.97 10.65
C ALA A 289 -16.38 -1.56 11.69
N ALA A 290 -17.57 -1.99 11.25
CA ALA A 290 -18.53 -2.67 12.12
C ALA A 290 -18.03 -4.03 12.63
N LEU A 291 -17.37 -4.82 11.77
CA LEU A 291 -16.77 -6.10 12.18
C LEU A 291 -15.64 -5.91 13.20
N VAL A 292 -14.78 -4.91 13.01
CA VAL A 292 -13.73 -4.57 13.99
C VAL A 292 -14.31 -4.17 15.34
N GLN A 293 -15.42 -3.41 15.35
CA GLN A 293 -16.11 -3.07 16.60
C GLN A 293 -16.74 -4.31 17.26
N GLN A 294 -17.20 -5.27 16.49
CA GLN A 294 -17.86 -6.48 16.99
C GLN A 294 -16.88 -7.56 17.46
N TYR A 295 -15.81 -7.81 16.69
CA TYR A 295 -14.88 -8.93 16.90
C TYR A 295 -13.52 -8.51 17.47
N GLY A 296 -13.25 -7.19 17.55
CA GLY A 296 -11.94 -6.65 17.91
C GLY A 296 -10.98 -6.58 16.74
N SER A 297 -9.73 -6.20 17.05
CA SER A 297 -8.67 -6.01 16.04
C SER A 297 -7.63 -7.14 16.01
N GLU A 298 -7.69 -8.07 16.96
CA GLU A 298 -6.71 -9.14 17.01
C GLU A 298 -6.90 -10.07 15.82
N ARG A 299 -5.80 -10.32 15.07
CA ARG A 299 -5.77 -11.15 13.85
C ARG A 299 -6.67 -10.67 12.70
N VAL A 300 -7.20 -9.44 12.79
CA VAL A 300 -7.96 -8.81 11.70
C VAL A 300 -7.03 -7.99 10.82
N ILE A 301 -7.03 -8.26 9.52
CA ILE A 301 -6.19 -7.61 8.52
C ILE A 301 -7.08 -6.95 7.48
N VAL A 302 -6.67 -5.80 6.95
CA VAL A 302 -7.32 -5.12 5.85
C VAL A 302 -6.36 -4.95 4.69
N ASP A 303 -6.86 -5.16 3.47
CA ASP A 303 -6.11 -5.02 2.24
C ASP A 303 -6.95 -4.42 1.12
N SER A 304 -6.30 -4.04 0.02
CA SER A 304 -6.96 -3.46 -1.16
C SER A 304 -7.24 -4.49 -2.25
N SER A 305 -6.44 -5.53 -2.34
CA SER A 305 -6.38 -6.42 -3.51
C SER A 305 -6.45 -5.63 -4.83
N CYS A 306 -5.80 -4.45 -4.84
CA CYS A 306 -5.87 -3.55 -5.99
C CYS A 306 -5.22 -4.19 -7.21
N ASP A 307 -6.03 -4.39 -8.22
CA ASP A 307 -5.69 -5.03 -9.49
C ASP A 307 -6.04 -4.11 -10.67
N TRP A 308 -6.09 -4.62 -11.88
CA TRP A 308 -6.53 -3.87 -13.07
C TRP A 308 -8.04 -3.69 -13.18
N GLY A 309 -8.84 -4.27 -12.26
CA GLY A 309 -10.26 -4.03 -12.17
C GLY A 309 -10.60 -2.66 -11.58
N VAL A 310 -11.87 -2.46 -11.28
CA VAL A 310 -12.35 -1.25 -10.60
C VAL A 310 -11.99 -1.36 -9.11
N SER A 311 -10.70 -1.27 -8.82
CA SER A 311 -10.12 -1.38 -7.48
C SER A 311 -9.55 -0.02 -7.01
N ASP A 312 -9.25 0.09 -5.72
CA ASP A 312 -8.78 1.33 -5.13
C ASP A 312 -7.46 1.10 -4.36
N PRO A 313 -6.30 1.57 -4.88
CA PRO A 313 -5.01 1.41 -4.20
C PRO A 313 -4.93 2.18 -2.87
N LEU A 314 -5.89 3.05 -2.58
CA LEU A 314 -6.01 3.77 -1.31
C LEU A 314 -7.06 3.16 -0.38
N ALA A 315 -7.51 1.93 -0.63
CA ALA A 315 -8.53 1.27 0.19
C ALA A 315 -8.11 1.17 1.66
N VAL A 316 -6.88 0.76 1.95
CA VAL A 316 -6.36 0.66 3.32
C VAL A 316 -6.32 2.02 4.02
N PRO A 317 -5.70 3.08 3.47
CA PRO A 317 -5.74 4.41 4.08
C PRO A 317 -7.15 4.98 4.27
N LYS A 318 -8.04 4.79 3.29
CA LYS A 318 -9.44 5.24 3.38
C LYS A 318 -10.20 4.50 4.48
N THR A 319 -9.94 3.20 4.65
CA THR A 319 -10.52 2.40 5.73
C THR A 319 -10.04 2.88 7.10
N ALA A 320 -8.73 3.10 7.25
CA ALA A 320 -8.17 3.65 8.49
C ALA A 320 -8.80 5.01 8.83
N ARG A 321 -8.97 5.87 7.85
CA ARG A 321 -9.61 7.18 8.04
C ARG A 321 -11.08 7.05 8.46
N LEU A 322 -11.84 6.19 7.79
CA LEU A 322 -13.23 5.93 8.14
C LEU A 322 -13.36 5.41 9.59
N MET A 323 -12.49 4.48 9.98
CA MET A 323 -12.47 3.97 11.35
C MET A 323 -12.22 5.09 12.36
N ALA A 324 -11.29 5.99 12.09
CA ALA A 324 -11.01 7.14 12.94
C ALA A 324 -12.21 8.10 13.02
N ASP A 325 -12.84 8.40 11.88
CA ASP A 325 -14.03 9.25 11.82
C ASP A 325 -15.23 8.64 12.58
N LYS A 326 -15.26 7.30 12.72
CA LYS A 326 -16.22 6.57 13.56
C LYS A 326 -15.82 6.50 15.05
N GLY A 327 -14.70 7.07 15.43
CA GLY A 327 -14.21 7.09 16.82
C GLY A 327 -13.58 5.77 17.28
N ILE A 328 -13.16 4.89 16.37
CA ILE A 328 -12.38 3.70 16.71
C ILE A 328 -11.00 4.16 17.19
N ALA A 329 -10.51 3.58 18.28
CA ALA A 329 -9.24 3.96 18.90
C ALA A 329 -8.06 3.78 17.92
N ALA A 330 -7.11 4.72 17.97
CA ALA A 330 -5.95 4.73 17.09
C ALA A 330 -5.13 3.43 17.17
N ASP A 331 -4.95 2.87 18.36
CA ASP A 331 -4.25 1.59 18.56
C ASP A 331 -4.97 0.41 17.88
N THR A 332 -6.31 0.41 17.91
CA THR A 332 -7.14 -0.59 17.21
C THR A 332 -6.97 -0.46 15.70
N ILE A 333 -7.01 0.76 15.19
CA ILE A 333 -6.79 1.03 13.76
C ILE A 333 -5.39 0.57 13.35
N HIS A 334 -4.36 0.99 14.09
CA HIS A 334 -2.97 0.63 13.80
C HIS A 334 -2.74 -0.89 13.90
N GLN A 335 -3.44 -1.59 14.79
CA GLN A 335 -3.41 -3.06 14.86
C GLN A 335 -3.86 -3.67 13.52
N VAL A 336 -4.99 -3.20 12.97
CA VAL A 336 -5.62 -3.74 11.74
C VAL A 336 -4.83 -3.38 10.48
N VAL A 337 -4.34 -2.14 10.36
CA VAL A 337 -3.72 -1.65 9.13
C VAL A 337 -2.19 -1.81 9.08
N TYR A 338 -1.56 -2.28 10.17
CA TYR A 338 -0.11 -2.35 10.25
C TYR A 338 0.41 -3.55 11.03
N LYS A 339 0.12 -3.62 12.36
CA LYS A 339 0.78 -4.58 13.25
C LYS A 339 0.47 -6.03 12.90
N ASN A 340 -0.77 -6.33 12.54
CA ASN A 340 -1.17 -7.70 12.21
C ASN A 340 -0.47 -8.20 10.94
N ALA A 341 -0.41 -7.38 9.89
CA ALA A 341 0.31 -7.73 8.68
C ALA A 341 1.81 -7.92 8.94
N LEU A 342 2.43 -7.01 9.72
CA LEU A 342 3.84 -7.16 10.10
C LEU A 342 4.08 -8.44 10.92
N ALA A 343 3.18 -8.79 11.84
CA ALA A 343 3.31 -9.95 12.70
C ALA A 343 3.31 -11.26 11.91
N ILE A 344 2.39 -11.44 10.96
CA ILE A 344 2.29 -12.68 10.19
C ILE A 344 3.33 -12.77 9.07
N TYR A 345 3.53 -11.70 8.28
CA TYR A 345 4.45 -11.72 7.15
C TYR A 345 5.91 -11.45 7.52
N GLY A 346 6.17 -11.04 8.75
CA GLY A 346 7.52 -10.94 9.31
C GLY A 346 8.08 -12.23 9.89
N LEU A 347 7.31 -13.33 9.92
CA LEU A 347 7.70 -14.58 10.58
C LEU A 347 8.98 -15.22 10.04
N ASN A 348 9.22 -15.11 8.73
CA ASN A 348 10.44 -15.65 8.11
C ASN A 348 11.63 -14.68 8.16
N GLY A 349 11.48 -13.50 8.77
CA GLY A 349 12.54 -12.49 8.91
C GLY A 349 12.79 -11.63 7.67
N GLU A 350 12.15 -11.89 6.52
CA GLU A 350 12.29 -11.08 5.31
C GLU A 350 11.63 -9.71 5.43
N MET A 351 10.50 -9.62 6.14
CA MET A 351 9.79 -8.37 6.37
C MET A 351 10.08 -7.86 7.78
N GLN A 352 10.78 -6.72 7.88
CA GLN A 352 11.16 -6.12 9.15
C GLN A 352 10.85 -4.63 9.17
N GLU A 353 10.39 -4.15 10.32
CA GLU A 353 10.07 -2.73 10.53
C GLU A 353 11.27 -1.80 10.26
N SER A 354 12.48 -2.26 10.57
CA SER A 354 13.72 -1.52 10.28
C SER A 354 13.90 -1.16 8.81
N HIS A 355 13.27 -1.90 7.89
CA HIS A 355 13.40 -1.66 6.45
C HIS A 355 12.79 -0.33 5.98
N TRP A 356 11.83 0.25 6.70
CA TRP A 356 11.19 1.53 6.36
C TRP A 356 11.29 2.60 7.45
N LEU A 357 11.77 2.25 8.65
CA LEU A 357 12.03 3.22 9.71
C LEU A 357 13.34 3.99 9.47
N GLN A 358 14.28 3.39 8.77
CA GLN A 358 15.54 4.03 8.45
C GLN A 358 15.39 4.96 7.24
N PRO A 359 16.15 6.08 7.19
CA PRO A 359 16.19 6.94 6.02
C PRO A 359 16.58 6.12 4.78
N GLN A 360 15.77 6.23 3.73
CA GLN A 360 16.09 5.63 2.44
C GLN A 360 16.61 6.72 1.52
N ALA A 361 17.80 6.55 1.00
CA ALA A 361 18.31 7.36 -0.08
C ALA A 361 17.90 6.72 -1.41
N ILE A 362 17.10 7.42 -2.19
CA ILE A 362 16.79 7.02 -3.56
C ILE A 362 17.74 7.79 -4.46
N ASP A 363 18.80 7.12 -4.93
CA ASP A 363 19.80 7.71 -5.82
C ASP A 363 19.47 7.36 -7.28
N GLN A 364 18.83 8.28 -7.97
CA GLN A 364 18.51 8.11 -9.38
C GLN A 364 19.74 8.22 -10.29
N ARG A 365 20.88 8.74 -9.80
CA ARG A 365 22.08 8.93 -10.63
C ARG A 365 22.64 7.61 -11.13
N THR A 366 22.67 6.58 -10.28
CA THR A 366 23.15 5.25 -10.66
C THR A 366 22.28 4.58 -11.71
N LEU A 367 20.99 4.90 -11.78
CA LEU A 367 20.07 4.39 -12.80
C LEU A 367 20.35 4.96 -14.19
N TYR A 368 20.95 6.13 -14.24
CA TYR A 368 21.19 6.87 -15.48
C TYR A 368 22.68 6.96 -15.83
N GLU A 369 23.56 6.34 -15.03
CA GLU A 369 24.99 6.31 -15.32
C GLU A 369 25.25 5.70 -16.71
N GLY A 370 25.97 6.41 -17.55
CA GLY A 370 26.22 6.02 -18.94
C GLY A 370 25.01 6.16 -19.88
N ASN A 371 23.88 6.69 -19.43
CA ASN A 371 22.69 6.89 -20.28
C ASN A 371 22.83 8.17 -21.12
N SER A 372 22.96 8.02 -22.45
CA SER A 372 23.11 9.13 -23.39
C SER A 372 21.83 9.92 -23.66
N VAL A 373 20.67 9.49 -23.15
CA VAL A 373 19.36 10.16 -23.37
C VAL A 373 18.95 11.12 -22.26
N LEU A 374 19.81 11.37 -21.26
CA LEU A 374 19.59 12.43 -20.28
C LEU A 374 19.59 13.79 -20.99
N ARG A 375 18.42 14.39 -21.12
CA ARG A 375 18.21 15.64 -21.86
C ARG A 375 18.43 16.88 -20.97
N GLY A 376 19.63 17.05 -20.42
CA GLY A 376 19.98 18.24 -19.65
C GLY A 376 19.39 18.33 -18.24
N GLN A 377 18.83 17.26 -17.72
CA GLN A 377 18.40 17.16 -16.32
C GLN A 377 19.37 16.25 -15.58
N GLU A 378 19.88 16.72 -14.47
CA GLU A 378 20.69 15.87 -13.59
C GLU A 378 19.80 15.02 -12.70
N PRO A 379 20.04 13.71 -12.60
CA PRO A 379 19.39 12.85 -11.65
C PRO A 379 19.61 13.35 -10.22
N LYS A 380 18.61 13.28 -9.39
CA LYS A 380 18.64 13.76 -8.00
C LYS A 380 18.73 12.61 -7.02
N VAL A 381 19.41 12.83 -5.91
CA VAL A 381 19.30 11.97 -4.73
C VAL A 381 18.17 12.50 -3.87
N HIS A 382 17.19 11.67 -3.62
CA HIS A 382 16.12 11.95 -2.69
C HIS A 382 16.34 11.14 -1.41
N THR A 383 16.49 11.82 -0.28
CA THR A 383 16.50 11.17 1.03
C THR A 383 15.09 11.20 1.60
N ARG A 384 14.53 10.03 1.86
CA ARG A 384 13.24 9.88 2.51
C ARG A 384 13.45 9.44 3.95
N THR A 385 12.94 10.25 4.87
CA THR A 385 12.89 9.92 6.30
C THR A 385 11.47 9.52 6.67
N VAL A 386 11.32 8.42 7.37
CA VAL A 386 10.05 8.02 8.00
C VAL A 386 10.13 8.42 9.46
N ASP A 387 9.16 9.18 9.95
CA ASP A 387 9.13 9.56 11.36
C ASP A 387 8.53 8.41 12.19
N ALA A 388 9.38 7.76 12.98
CA ALA A 388 8.98 6.69 13.88
C ALA A 388 8.11 7.17 15.06
N THR A 389 8.03 8.48 15.32
CA THR A 389 7.24 9.02 16.44
C THR A 389 5.73 8.98 16.18
N VAL A 390 5.32 8.81 14.94
CA VAL A 390 3.91 8.67 14.55
C VAL A 390 3.30 7.32 14.96
N ILE A 391 4.14 6.37 15.41
CA ILE A 391 3.73 4.99 15.75
C ILE A 391 3.46 4.82 17.26
N ARG A 392 3.66 5.84 18.08
CA ARG A 392 3.52 5.75 19.53
C ARG A 392 2.19 6.26 20.04
#